data_c8ce6c2962a83f3ff320c6e6aa185661
#
_entry.id   c8ce6c2962a83f3ff320c6e6aa185661
#
_cell.length_a   1.000
_cell.length_b   1.000
_cell.length_c   1.000
_cell.angle_alpha   90.00
_cell.angle_beta   90.00
_cell.angle_gamma   90.00
#
_symmetry.space_group_name_H-M   'P 1'
#
loop_
_entity.id
_entity.type
_entity.pdbx_description
1 polymer ?
#
loop_
_entity_poly.entity_id
_entity_poly.type
_entity_poly.pdbx_seq_one_letter_code
_entity_poly.pdbx_strand_id
1 'polypeptide(L)'
;VMWGSRMLTPGLPFSEAHTSTALKKVRKIMLLMTDGENQISADLPGAPTHNSGNIAQADDWTSQACNEAKAQGIEIYSVTFGTDVSASAKDIIRNCASKPANYASNAEKLVDAFENIAAEVNRMYLAG
;
A
#
# COMPACT_ATOMS: atom_id res chain seq x y z
N VAL A 1 0.81 -2.32 5.20
CA VAL A 1 1.87 -1.74 4.33
C VAL A 1 3.20 -2.44 4.56
N MET A 2 3.69 -2.48 5.80
CA MET A 2 5.00 -3.04 6.16
C MET A 2 5.19 -4.50 5.69
N TRP A 3 4.23 -5.39 5.90
CA TRP A 3 4.32 -6.78 5.43
C TRP A 3 4.32 -6.87 3.91
N GLY A 4 3.47 -6.08 3.21
CA GLY A 4 3.45 -6.03 1.76
C GLY A 4 4.78 -5.56 1.17
N SER A 5 5.40 -4.55 1.75
CA SER A 5 6.71 -4.07 1.30
C SER A 5 7.82 -5.12 1.52
N ARG A 6 7.78 -5.85 2.64
CA ARG A 6 8.72 -6.93 2.93
C ARG A 6 8.60 -8.10 1.96
N MET A 7 7.38 -8.45 1.54
CA MET A 7 7.17 -9.50 0.53
C MET A 7 7.75 -9.12 -0.85
N LEU A 8 7.79 -7.85 -1.17
CA LEU A 8 8.31 -7.31 -2.43
C LEU A 8 9.80 -6.96 -2.38
N THR A 9 10.42 -7.03 -1.19
CA THR A 9 11.84 -6.72 -0.99
C THR A 9 12.60 -7.99 -0.64
N PRO A 10 13.73 -8.30 -1.31
CA PRO A 10 14.51 -9.50 -1.02
C PRO A 10 15.12 -9.40 0.38
N GLY A 11 14.86 -10.37 1.21
CA GLY A 11 15.34 -10.46 2.59
C GLY A 11 14.55 -11.48 3.39
N LEU A 12 15.06 -11.85 4.55
CA LEU A 12 14.36 -12.78 5.42
C LEU A 12 13.09 -12.13 6.00
N PRO A 13 11.94 -12.84 6.06
CA PRO A 13 11.75 -14.25 5.64
C PRO A 13 11.46 -14.47 4.15
N PHE A 14 11.36 -13.41 3.34
CA PHE A 14 10.96 -13.47 1.93
C PHE A 14 12.16 -13.25 0.98
N SER A 15 13.02 -14.23 0.89
CA SER A 15 14.23 -14.16 0.04
C SER A 15 13.98 -14.29 -1.46
N GLU A 16 12.76 -14.67 -1.87
CA GLU A 16 12.39 -14.92 -3.27
C GLU A 16 12.05 -13.66 -4.06
N ALA A 17 11.89 -12.52 -3.38
CA ALA A 17 11.64 -11.26 -4.05
C ALA A 17 12.86 -10.83 -4.88
N HIS A 18 12.62 -10.42 -6.12
CA HIS A 18 13.68 -9.95 -7.00
C HIS A 18 14.32 -8.65 -6.52
N THR A 19 15.63 -8.55 -6.63
CA THR A 19 16.34 -7.28 -6.43
C THR A 19 16.05 -6.33 -7.60
N SER A 20 15.84 -5.07 -7.31
CA SER A 20 15.55 -4.04 -8.34
C SER A 20 16.71 -3.85 -9.34
N THR A 21 17.91 -4.28 -8.98
CA THR A 21 19.12 -4.20 -9.79
C THR A 21 19.29 -5.34 -10.79
N ALA A 22 18.68 -6.51 -10.54
CA ALA A 22 18.89 -7.70 -11.36
C ALA A 22 18.03 -7.74 -12.62
N LEU A 23 16.87 -7.09 -12.61
CA LEU A 23 15.93 -7.10 -13.74
C LEU A 23 15.30 -5.71 -13.92
N LYS A 24 15.85 -4.91 -14.80
CA LYS A 24 15.28 -3.60 -15.22
C LYS A 24 13.82 -3.65 -15.71
N LYS A 25 13.22 -4.84 -15.77
CA LYS A 25 11.86 -5.09 -16.28
C LYS A 25 10.86 -5.51 -15.20
N VAL A 26 11.26 -5.70 -13.94
CA VAL A 26 10.33 -6.09 -12.87
C VAL A 26 9.72 -4.85 -12.23
N ARG A 27 8.43 -4.65 -12.41
CA ARG A 27 7.66 -3.67 -11.62
C ARG A 27 7.11 -4.34 -10.38
N LYS A 28 7.31 -3.69 -9.24
CA LYS A 28 6.74 -4.11 -7.97
C LYS A 28 5.52 -3.25 -7.70
N ILE A 29 4.36 -3.87 -7.61
CA ILE A 29 3.09 -3.19 -7.39
C ILE A 29 2.49 -3.69 -6.08
N MET A 30 2.09 -2.75 -5.25
CA MET A 30 1.35 -3.02 -4.01
C MET A 30 -0.02 -2.36 -4.08
N LEU A 31 -1.06 -3.13 -3.78
CA LEU A 31 -2.42 -2.63 -3.61
C LEU A 31 -2.73 -2.53 -2.11
N LEU A 32 -2.96 -1.32 -1.63
CA LEU A 32 -3.34 -1.02 -0.26
C LEU A 32 -4.83 -0.69 -0.20
N MET A 33 -5.57 -1.45 0.59
CA MET A 33 -7.02 -1.30 0.72
C MET A 33 -7.40 -1.11 2.19
N THR A 34 -8.29 -0.18 2.47
CA THR A 34 -8.85 0.03 3.82
C THR A 34 -10.31 0.47 3.76
N ASP A 35 -11.06 0.07 4.76
CA ASP A 35 -12.46 0.44 4.98
C ASP A 35 -12.67 1.25 6.26
N GLY A 36 -11.59 1.58 6.97
CA GLY A 36 -11.67 2.24 8.26
C GLY A 36 -10.42 3.04 8.62
N GLU A 37 -10.36 3.42 9.88
CA GLU A 37 -9.24 4.14 10.47
C GLU A 37 -8.11 3.19 10.88
N ASN A 38 -6.89 3.71 10.88
CA ASN A 38 -5.75 3.01 11.44
C ASN A 38 -5.92 2.78 12.93
N GLN A 39 -5.60 1.60 13.36
CA GLN A 39 -5.56 1.24 14.78
C GLN A 39 -4.28 0.48 15.07
N ILE A 40 -3.67 0.74 16.21
CA ILE A 40 -2.55 -0.06 16.70
C ILE A 40 -3.03 -1.03 17.78
N SER A 41 -2.45 -2.20 17.75
CA SER A 41 -2.58 -3.18 18.84
C SER A 41 -2.00 -2.58 20.11
N ALA A 42 -2.58 -2.92 21.27
CA ALA A 42 -2.01 -2.52 22.55
C ALA A 42 -0.57 -3.05 22.70
N ASP A 43 0.28 -2.28 23.38
CA ASP A 43 1.74 -2.45 23.44
C ASP A 43 2.24 -3.74 24.11
N LEU A 44 1.35 -4.60 24.59
CA LEU A 44 1.72 -5.79 25.33
C LEU A 44 1.24 -7.07 24.64
N PRO A 45 2.11 -8.10 24.56
CA PRO A 45 1.69 -9.43 24.14
C PRO A 45 0.54 -9.94 25.01
N GLY A 46 -0.60 -10.21 24.39
CA GLY A 46 -1.79 -10.68 25.10
C GLY A 46 -2.80 -9.60 25.50
N ALA A 47 -2.56 -8.34 25.17
CA ALA A 47 -3.57 -7.28 25.31
C ALA A 47 -4.71 -7.51 24.28
N PRO A 48 -5.97 -7.55 24.71
CA PRO A 48 -7.06 -8.11 23.91
C PRO A 48 -7.68 -7.16 22.89
N THR A 49 -7.23 -5.90 22.79
CA THR A 49 -7.95 -4.89 21.99
C THR A 49 -7.02 -3.96 21.24
N HIS A 50 -7.38 -3.66 20.02
CA HIS A 50 -6.82 -2.53 19.28
C HIS A 50 -7.12 -1.23 20.04
N ASN A 51 -6.11 -0.41 20.21
CA ASN A 51 -6.23 0.85 20.96
C ASN A 51 -6.46 2.00 19.99
N SER A 52 -7.71 2.46 19.91
CA SER A 52 -8.08 3.65 19.15
C SER A 52 -7.47 4.96 19.68
N GLY A 53 -6.88 4.94 20.86
CA GLY A 53 -6.27 6.12 21.48
C GLY A 53 -4.97 6.61 20.82
N ASN A 54 -4.35 5.79 19.96
CA ASN A 54 -3.07 6.10 19.31
C ASN A 54 -3.18 6.19 17.77
N ILE A 55 -4.32 6.67 17.28
CA ILE A 55 -4.56 6.82 15.82
C ILE A 55 -3.47 7.64 15.15
N ALA A 56 -3.06 8.76 15.74
CA ALA A 56 -2.03 9.62 15.17
C ALA A 56 -0.67 8.91 15.00
N GLN A 57 -0.29 8.05 15.93
CA GLN A 57 0.92 7.23 15.81
C GLN A 57 0.79 6.15 14.75
N ALA A 58 -0.37 5.51 14.67
CA ALA A 58 -0.66 4.52 13.63
C ALA A 58 -0.63 5.14 12.23
N ASP A 59 -1.16 6.36 12.11
CA ASP A 59 -1.16 7.15 10.89
C ASP A 59 0.26 7.54 10.45
N ASP A 60 1.09 7.97 11.40
CA ASP A 60 2.49 8.29 11.15
C ASP A 60 3.28 7.07 10.68
N TRP A 61 3.14 5.93 11.35
CA TRP A 61 3.78 4.68 10.95
C TRP A 61 3.31 4.21 9.57
N THR A 62 2.03 4.35 9.25
CA THR A 62 1.50 4.02 7.93
C THR A 62 2.12 4.92 6.86
N SER A 63 2.21 6.22 7.13
CA SER A 63 2.81 7.19 6.21
C SER A 63 4.30 6.91 5.99
N GLN A 64 5.05 6.61 7.04
CA GLN A 64 6.46 6.23 6.95
C GLN A 64 6.64 4.94 6.12
N ALA A 65 5.85 3.89 6.40
CA ALA A 65 5.92 2.64 5.68
C ALA A 65 5.58 2.79 4.19
N CYS A 66 4.63 3.66 3.85
CA CYS A 66 4.33 3.99 2.45
C CYS A 66 5.51 4.71 1.77
N ASN A 67 6.13 5.65 2.46
CA ASN A 67 7.28 6.39 1.92
C ASN A 67 8.49 5.47 1.71
N GLU A 68 8.77 4.59 2.66
CA GLU A 68 9.83 3.59 2.52
C GLU A 68 9.58 2.63 1.35
N ALA A 69 8.35 2.14 1.19
CA ALA A 69 8.00 1.28 0.08
C ALA A 69 8.19 1.98 -1.27
N LYS A 70 7.77 3.25 -1.37
CA LYS A 70 7.99 4.08 -2.58
C LYS A 70 9.48 4.30 -2.85
N ALA A 71 10.28 4.56 -1.82
CA ALA A 71 11.72 4.73 -1.94
C ALA A 71 12.44 3.46 -2.44
N GLN A 72 11.87 2.28 -2.16
CA GLN A 72 12.34 0.99 -2.69
C GLN A 72 11.86 0.68 -4.11
N GLY A 73 11.19 1.62 -4.77
CA GLY A 73 10.70 1.47 -6.13
C GLY A 73 9.41 0.64 -6.23
N ILE A 74 8.68 0.47 -5.13
CA ILE A 74 7.36 -0.18 -5.12
C ILE A 74 6.31 0.86 -5.53
N GLU A 75 5.54 0.55 -6.57
CA GLU A 75 4.41 1.39 -6.97
C GLU A 75 3.17 1.02 -6.15
N ILE A 76 2.64 1.97 -5.41
CA ILE A 76 1.48 1.77 -4.54
C ILE A 76 0.23 2.32 -5.21
N TYR A 77 -0.76 1.45 -5.30
CA TYR A 77 -2.17 1.78 -5.55
C TYR A 77 -2.91 1.71 -4.22
N SER A 78 -3.74 2.68 -3.95
CA SER A 78 -4.47 2.72 -2.69
C SER A 78 -5.96 2.97 -2.89
N VAL A 79 -6.76 2.33 -2.06
CA VAL A 79 -8.22 2.35 -2.16
C VAL A 79 -8.84 2.52 -0.79
N THR A 80 -9.80 3.44 -0.68
CA THR A 80 -10.67 3.55 0.49
C THR A 80 -12.07 3.08 0.15
N PHE A 81 -12.65 2.24 1.00
CA PHE A 81 -14.02 1.79 0.91
C PHE A 81 -14.84 2.35 2.07
N GLY A 82 -16.16 2.40 1.85
CA GLY A 82 -17.09 2.74 2.91
C GLY A 82 -17.38 4.24 3.03
N THR A 83 -18.51 4.51 3.67
CA THR A 83 -19.02 5.86 3.91
C THR A 83 -18.42 6.51 5.15
N ASP A 84 -17.93 5.68 6.10
CA ASP A 84 -17.58 6.11 7.45
C ASP A 84 -16.05 6.31 7.66
N VAL A 85 -15.28 6.27 6.57
CA VAL A 85 -13.85 6.55 6.64
C VAL A 85 -13.64 8.05 6.85
N SER A 86 -12.92 8.42 7.92
CA SER A 86 -12.65 9.81 8.25
C SER A 86 -11.84 10.52 7.15
N ALA A 87 -11.94 11.85 7.11
CA ALA A 87 -11.18 12.64 6.13
C ALA A 87 -9.67 12.47 6.31
N SER A 88 -9.19 12.38 7.54
CA SER A 88 -7.77 12.16 7.84
C SER A 88 -7.28 10.80 7.33
N ALA A 89 -8.04 9.73 7.56
CA ALA A 89 -7.71 8.41 7.06
C ALA A 89 -7.68 8.37 5.52
N LYS A 90 -8.65 9.02 4.87
CA LYS A 90 -8.66 9.15 3.41
C LYS A 90 -7.43 9.88 2.88
N ASP A 91 -6.99 10.94 3.56
CA ASP A 91 -5.81 11.72 3.16
C ASP A 91 -4.52 10.91 3.31
N ILE A 92 -4.39 10.12 4.38
CA ILE A 92 -3.22 9.26 4.58
C ILE A 92 -3.15 8.20 3.48
N ILE A 93 -4.27 7.52 3.20
CA ILE A 93 -4.32 6.50 2.16
C ILE A 93 -4.12 7.09 0.77
N ARG A 94 -4.65 8.28 0.50
CA ARG A 94 -4.36 9.02 -0.73
C ARG A 94 -2.88 9.33 -0.88
N ASN A 95 -2.23 9.77 0.20
CA ASN A 95 -0.80 10.09 0.21
C ASN A 95 0.09 8.84 0.11
N CYS A 96 -0.42 7.66 0.47
CA CYS A 96 0.26 6.38 0.23
C CYS A 96 0.35 6.05 -1.26
N ALA A 97 -0.61 6.43 -2.09
CA ALA A 97 -0.54 6.20 -3.53
C ALA A 97 0.74 6.82 -4.12
N SER A 98 1.36 6.12 -5.05
CA SER A 98 2.58 6.61 -5.73
C SER A 98 2.31 7.79 -6.64
N LYS A 99 1.09 7.89 -7.17
CA LYS A 99 0.61 8.99 -8.01
C LYS A 99 -0.85 9.29 -7.64
N PRO A 100 -1.34 10.52 -7.84
CA PRO A 100 -2.77 10.84 -7.59
C PRO A 100 -3.74 9.91 -8.32
N ALA A 101 -3.41 9.49 -9.53
CA ALA A 101 -4.22 8.58 -10.34
C ALA A 101 -4.26 7.13 -9.78
N ASN A 102 -3.36 6.79 -8.87
CA ASN A 102 -3.31 5.48 -8.25
C ASN A 102 -4.19 5.39 -6.97
N TYR A 103 -4.92 6.44 -6.65
CA TYR A 103 -5.87 6.47 -5.53
C TYR A 103 -7.30 6.31 -6.02
N ALA A 104 -8.02 5.35 -5.46
CA ALA A 104 -9.43 5.13 -5.69
C ALA A 104 -10.24 5.37 -4.40
N SER A 105 -11.29 6.18 -4.50
CA SER A 105 -12.16 6.53 -3.37
C SER A 105 -13.45 5.71 -3.30
N ASN A 106 -13.65 4.80 -4.23
CA ASN A 106 -14.81 3.92 -4.31
C ASN A 106 -14.52 2.68 -5.18
N ALA A 107 -15.46 1.73 -5.20
CA ALA A 107 -15.32 0.49 -5.94
C ALA A 107 -15.25 0.68 -7.47
N GLU A 108 -15.95 1.67 -8.02
CA GLU A 108 -15.91 1.93 -9.48
C GLU A 108 -14.52 2.37 -9.92
N LYS A 109 -13.91 3.31 -9.21
CA LYS A 109 -12.53 3.75 -9.47
C LYS A 109 -11.50 2.66 -9.21
N LEU A 110 -11.82 1.65 -8.39
CA LEU A 110 -10.97 0.49 -8.21
C LEU A 110 -10.89 -0.34 -9.48
N VAL A 111 -12.02 -0.55 -10.17
CA VAL A 111 -12.04 -1.25 -11.47
C VAL A 111 -11.15 -0.52 -12.47
N ASP A 112 -11.31 0.80 -12.58
CA ASP A 112 -10.47 1.63 -13.46
C ASP A 112 -8.97 1.51 -13.12
N ALA A 113 -8.64 1.47 -11.82
CA ALA A 113 -7.26 1.29 -11.37
C ALA A 113 -6.70 -0.09 -11.78
N PHE A 114 -7.47 -1.16 -11.63
CA PHE A 114 -7.07 -2.50 -12.07
C PHE A 114 -6.93 -2.59 -13.59
N GLU A 115 -7.83 -1.99 -14.35
CA GLU A 115 -7.74 -1.95 -15.82
C GLU A 115 -6.47 -1.21 -16.26
N ASN A 116 -6.14 -0.11 -15.62
CA ASN A 116 -4.92 0.64 -15.88
C ASN A 116 -3.65 -0.19 -15.56
N ILE A 117 -3.63 -0.89 -14.42
CA ILE A 117 -2.53 -1.79 -14.07
C ILE A 117 -2.39 -2.89 -15.11
N ALA A 118 -3.49 -3.53 -15.49
CA ALA A 118 -3.49 -4.59 -16.49
C ALA A 118 -3.01 -4.10 -17.86
N ALA A 119 -3.45 -2.92 -18.29
CA ALA A 119 -3.01 -2.30 -19.54
C ALA A 119 -1.51 -1.99 -19.52
N GLU A 120 -0.99 -1.50 -18.41
CA GLU A 120 0.45 -1.23 -18.27
C GLU A 120 1.29 -2.51 -18.26
N VAL A 121 0.83 -3.55 -17.57
CA VAL A 121 1.49 -4.88 -17.55
C VAL A 121 1.51 -5.46 -18.96
N ASN A 122 0.38 -5.45 -19.67
CA ASN A 122 0.30 -5.94 -21.04
C ASN A 122 1.23 -5.16 -21.98
N ARG A 123 1.32 -3.85 -21.83
CA ARG A 123 2.23 -3.03 -22.63
C ARG A 123 3.69 -3.40 -22.45
N MET A 124 4.09 -3.73 -21.21
CA MET A 124 5.44 -4.22 -20.92
C MET A 124 5.71 -5.62 -21.51
N TYR A 125 4.70 -6.49 -21.52
CA TYR A 125 4.81 -7.83 -22.10
C TYR A 125 4.99 -7.78 -23.62
N LEU A 126 4.32 -6.84 -24.30
CA LEU A 126 4.39 -6.67 -25.74
C LEU A 126 5.65 -5.91 -26.21
N ALA A 127 6.24 -5.10 -25.35
CA ALA A 127 7.45 -4.30 -25.65
C ALA A 127 8.76 -5.05 -25.32
N GLY A 128 8.65 -6.18 -24.69
CA GLY A 128 9.80 -6.98 -24.23
C GLY A 128 10.11 -8.15 -25.05
#